data_9b84f9e21009a855ee2212032eff4c91
#
_entry.id   9b84f9e21009a855ee2212032eff4c91
#
_cell.length_a   1.000
_cell.length_b   1.000
_cell.length_c   1.000
_cell.angle_alpha   90.00
_cell.angle_beta   90.00
_cell.angle_gamma   90.00
#
_symmetry.space_group_name_H-M   'P 1'
#
loop_
_entity.id
_entity.type
_entity.pdbx_description
1 polymer ?
#
loop_
_entity_poly.entity_id
_entity_poly.type
_entity_poly.pdbx_seq_one_letter_code
_entity_poly.pdbx_strand_id
1 'polypeptide(L)'
;IRAIWGKKKFLPVLISDTTGDLTQAFLYGLNDAMKRAQLEDLVPDTYYSIALERMNDWKQNYPDTFASFEKEVVKYGKTVAELEAGLKMYSKDSLTIFKKIYPGLTAGSEFNPMVVSEVLPLYKSISEKLVEDYDYSGIYIVFDEFSKFIESQNGVAAGSNMKLLQDICELATDSQNAQIYFTMVAHKSIKEYGRYLSSDIINSFTGIEGRIIEKTFVTSEKNNFELIKNAIVKDESLLKKIPGHENFFGEKVLKEYYEVPAFRSKFPEPEFKNIILKGCYPLNPIAAYLLLNISEKVAQNERTLFTFISNDEPNSMARFVSEHTADKEWSIGADLIYDYFSTLFKKEVSNDYVHNVWLSAEYAIDKCDTDDQKKLIKALAIILIAKNEDELPATDKYLKLSVNAVDATQAIDELIQKNFIYKKAIDGQYTFKTQAGSQLRKEIKRQRELKGDNVNYGQALLDVTGKYYVV
;
A
#
# COMPACT_ATOMS: atom_id res chain seq x y z
N ILE A 1 8.84 -18.16 -17.68
CA ILE A 1 10.00 -17.50 -17.05
C ILE A 1 11.19 -18.46 -17.01
N ARG A 2 11.10 -19.65 -16.39
CA ARG A 2 12.22 -20.62 -16.33
C ARG A 2 12.77 -21.03 -17.70
N ALA A 3 11.93 -21.13 -18.73
CA ALA A 3 12.36 -21.48 -20.09
C ALA A 3 13.17 -20.36 -20.76
N ILE A 4 12.92 -19.09 -20.40
CA ILE A 4 13.59 -17.92 -20.99
C ILE A 4 14.86 -17.56 -20.21
N TRP A 5 14.76 -17.51 -18.89
CA TRP A 5 15.85 -17.05 -18.01
C TRP A 5 16.81 -18.16 -17.57
N GLY A 6 16.42 -19.43 -17.75
CA GLY A 6 17.26 -20.58 -17.43
C GLY A 6 17.63 -20.63 -15.94
N LYS A 7 18.91 -20.84 -15.68
CA LYS A 7 19.49 -20.89 -14.34
C LYS A 7 20.13 -19.55 -13.90
N LYS A 8 19.81 -18.44 -14.55
CA LYS A 8 20.39 -17.13 -14.21
C LYS A 8 20.07 -16.76 -12.77
N LYS A 9 21.08 -16.40 -12.01
CA LYS A 9 21.01 -15.98 -10.63
C LYS A 9 21.44 -14.52 -10.53
N PHE A 10 20.64 -13.68 -9.87
CA PHE A 10 20.95 -12.28 -9.63
C PHE A 10 21.06 -12.00 -8.14
N LEU A 11 21.93 -11.06 -7.75
CA LEU A 11 21.98 -10.54 -6.39
C LEU A 11 20.81 -9.54 -6.20
N PRO A 12 19.81 -9.84 -5.34
CA PRO A 12 18.71 -8.93 -5.12
C PRO A 12 19.14 -7.81 -4.16
N VAL A 13 19.07 -6.56 -4.62
CA VAL A 13 19.30 -5.36 -3.82
C VAL A 13 17.96 -4.68 -3.58
N LEU A 14 17.55 -4.59 -2.32
CA LEU A 14 16.27 -3.98 -1.92
C LEU A 14 16.52 -2.59 -1.37
N ILE A 15 15.80 -1.63 -1.88
CA ILE A 15 15.77 -0.24 -1.41
C ILE A 15 14.34 0.05 -1.00
N SER A 16 14.11 0.46 0.24
CA SER A 16 12.77 0.78 0.76
C SER A 16 12.86 1.96 1.74
N ASP A 17 11.72 2.62 1.92
CA ASP A 17 11.49 3.67 2.92
C ASP A 17 12.52 4.81 2.93
N THR A 18 12.92 5.26 1.73
CA THR A 18 13.96 6.28 1.56
C THR A 18 13.33 7.65 1.31
N THR A 19 13.42 8.53 2.30
CA THR A 19 12.94 9.92 2.20
C THR A 19 14.07 10.95 2.06
N GLY A 20 15.33 10.51 2.10
CA GLY A 20 16.51 11.37 2.18
C GLY A 20 17.49 11.22 1.01
N ASP A 21 18.75 10.98 1.34
CA ASP A 21 19.85 10.83 0.39
C ASP A 21 19.81 9.47 -0.29
N LEU A 22 19.51 9.49 -1.58
CA LEU A 22 19.41 8.28 -2.40
C LEU A 22 20.75 7.57 -2.55
N THR A 23 21.86 8.30 -2.56
CA THR A 23 23.23 7.74 -2.61
C THR A 23 23.45 6.77 -1.45
N GLN A 24 23.11 7.20 -0.24
CA GLN A 24 23.23 6.35 0.95
C GLN A 24 22.31 5.13 0.89
N ALA A 25 21.10 5.30 0.39
CA ALA A 25 20.17 4.18 0.24
C ALA A 25 20.68 3.09 -0.70
N PHE A 26 21.26 3.46 -1.84
CA PHE A 26 21.88 2.51 -2.77
C PHE A 26 23.10 1.81 -2.13
N LEU A 27 23.95 2.54 -1.44
CA LEU A 27 25.14 1.97 -0.78
C LEU A 27 24.75 1.00 0.35
N TYR A 28 23.78 1.37 1.19
CA TYR A 28 23.28 0.49 2.26
C TYR A 28 22.57 -0.74 1.72
N GLY A 29 21.69 -0.57 0.72
CA GLY A 29 20.99 -1.67 0.09
C GLY A 29 21.91 -2.71 -0.52
N LEU A 30 22.98 -2.25 -1.19
CA LEU A 30 23.99 -3.14 -1.76
C LEU A 30 24.80 -3.87 -0.67
N ASN A 31 25.24 -3.17 0.38
CA ASN A 31 25.96 -3.77 1.49
C ASN A 31 25.13 -4.84 2.22
N ASP A 32 23.85 -4.56 2.46
CA ASP A 32 22.94 -5.50 3.08
C ASP A 32 22.70 -6.73 2.18
N ALA A 33 22.54 -6.53 0.88
CA ALA A 33 22.39 -7.61 -0.09
C ALA A 33 23.61 -8.54 -0.12
N MET A 34 24.84 -7.96 -0.08
CA MET A 34 26.07 -8.74 -0.04
C MET A 34 26.19 -9.54 1.27
N LYS A 35 25.83 -8.96 2.42
CA LYS A 35 25.80 -9.67 3.71
C LYS A 35 24.83 -10.82 3.72
N ARG A 36 23.60 -10.59 3.25
CA ARG A 36 22.57 -11.65 3.15
C ARG A 36 22.98 -12.80 2.23
N ALA A 37 23.71 -12.50 1.18
CA ALA A 37 24.22 -13.48 0.23
C ALA A 37 25.55 -14.15 0.67
N GLN A 38 26.09 -13.76 1.84
CA GLN A 38 27.40 -14.22 2.35
C GLN A 38 28.54 -13.94 1.37
N LEU A 39 28.52 -12.77 0.74
CA LEU A 39 29.51 -12.31 -0.24
C LEU A 39 30.44 -11.26 0.36
N GLU A 40 30.71 -11.31 1.66
CA GLU A 40 31.56 -10.34 2.37
C GLU A 40 33.01 -10.39 1.90
N ASP A 41 33.44 -11.54 1.38
CA ASP A 41 34.79 -11.72 0.80
C ASP A 41 34.93 -11.12 -0.60
N LEU A 42 33.82 -10.74 -1.25
CA LEU A 42 33.86 -10.06 -2.54
C LEU A 42 34.40 -8.66 -2.36
N VAL A 43 35.56 -8.41 -2.94
CA VAL A 43 36.25 -7.11 -2.84
C VAL A 43 36.19 -6.43 -4.21
N PRO A 44 35.37 -5.36 -4.35
CA PRO A 44 35.32 -4.59 -5.59
C PRO A 44 36.66 -3.90 -5.89
N ASP A 45 36.98 -3.74 -7.16
CA ASP A 45 38.18 -3.04 -7.59
C ASP A 45 38.23 -1.59 -7.08
N THR A 46 37.05 -0.98 -6.91
CA THR A 46 36.91 0.35 -6.30
C THR A 46 37.49 0.46 -4.88
N TYR A 47 37.54 -0.64 -4.12
CA TYR A 47 38.12 -0.63 -2.77
C TYR A 47 39.62 -0.36 -2.79
N TYR A 48 40.31 -0.88 -3.77
CA TYR A 48 41.74 -0.67 -3.98
C TYR A 48 42.01 0.77 -4.40
N SER A 49 41.20 1.32 -5.30
CA SER A 49 41.32 2.72 -5.73
C SER A 49 41.13 3.68 -4.57
N ILE A 50 40.11 3.46 -3.72
CA ILE A 50 39.87 4.31 -2.53
C ILE A 50 41.02 4.21 -1.52
N ALA A 51 41.59 3.02 -1.33
CA ALA A 51 42.76 2.87 -0.47
C ALA A 51 43.95 3.66 -1.02
N LEU A 52 44.20 3.61 -2.33
CA LEU A 52 45.24 4.39 -3.00
C LEU A 52 45.02 5.90 -2.88
N GLU A 53 43.77 6.36 -3.07
CA GLU A 53 43.41 7.77 -2.89
C GLU A 53 43.66 8.24 -1.46
N ARG A 54 43.29 7.45 -0.46
CA ARG A 54 43.57 7.77 0.96
C ARG A 54 45.07 7.83 1.26
N MET A 55 45.85 6.90 0.73
CA MET A 55 47.32 6.96 0.88
C MET A 55 47.89 8.22 0.26
N ASN A 56 47.41 8.59 -0.93
CA ASN A 56 47.87 9.80 -1.61
C ASN A 56 47.44 11.08 -0.86
N ASP A 57 46.20 11.12 -0.34
CA ASP A 57 45.68 12.21 0.46
C ASP A 57 46.54 12.41 1.74
N TRP A 58 46.84 11.32 2.47
CA TRP A 58 47.75 11.40 3.63
C TRP A 58 49.14 11.92 3.23
N LYS A 59 49.67 11.44 2.12
CA LYS A 59 50.98 11.88 1.64
C LYS A 59 51.03 13.37 1.30
N GLN A 60 49.94 13.90 0.71
CA GLN A 60 49.89 15.30 0.25
C GLN A 60 49.44 16.27 1.35
N ASN A 61 48.44 15.89 2.13
CA ASN A 61 47.73 16.81 3.01
C ASN A 61 47.94 16.56 4.50
N TYR A 62 48.42 15.35 4.89
CA TYR A 62 48.59 14.93 6.29
C TYR A 62 49.92 14.21 6.50
N PRO A 63 51.08 14.93 6.44
CA PRO A 63 52.41 14.33 6.50
C PRO A 63 52.69 13.50 7.77
N ASP A 64 52.19 13.95 8.92
CA ASP A 64 52.36 13.23 10.20
C ASP A 64 51.61 11.91 10.23
N THR A 65 50.39 11.87 9.65
CA THR A 65 49.61 10.65 9.47
C THR A 65 50.32 9.71 8.50
N PHE A 66 50.86 10.24 7.40
CA PHE A 66 51.61 9.44 6.44
C PHE A 66 52.87 8.84 7.03
N ALA A 67 53.63 9.60 7.82
CA ALA A 67 54.83 9.10 8.54
C ALA A 67 54.47 8.00 9.56
N SER A 68 53.30 8.11 10.20
CA SER A 68 52.76 7.07 11.06
C SER A 68 52.36 5.83 10.26
N PHE A 69 51.70 6.01 9.10
CA PHE A 69 51.38 4.95 8.17
C PHE A 69 52.62 4.18 7.70
N GLU A 70 53.69 4.86 7.32
CA GLU A 70 54.96 4.23 6.93
C GLU A 70 55.50 3.32 8.03
N LYS A 71 55.50 3.77 9.29
CA LYS A 71 55.94 2.96 10.43
C LYS A 71 55.05 1.71 10.64
N GLU A 72 53.76 1.84 10.46
CA GLU A 72 52.82 0.71 10.61
C GLU A 72 52.98 -0.31 9.49
N VAL A 73 53.16 0.10 8.22
CA VAL A 73 53.39 -0.79 7.07
C VAL A 73 54.62 -1.67 7.28
N VAL A 74 55.70 -1.11 7.81
CA VAL A 74 56.97 -1.85 8.09
C VAL A 74 56.75 -3.01 9.07
N LYS A 75 55.78 -2.89 10.02
CA LYS A 75 55.44 -3.98 10.94
C LYS A 75 54.89 -5.23 10.24
N TYR A 76 54.39 -5.07 9.04
CA TYR A 76 53.91 -6.16 8.19
C TYR A 76 54.94 -6.65 7.18
N GLY A 77 56.21 -6.22 7.34
CA GLY A 77 57.32 -6.63 6.47
C GLY A 77 57.27 -6.08 5.05
N LYS A 78 56.54 -4.96 4.84
CA LYS A 78 56.42 -4.30 3.53
C LYS A 78 56.83 -2.85 3.59
N THR A 79 57.24 -2.32 2.46
CA THR A 79 57.38 -0.89 2.24
C THR A 79 56.10 -0.28 1.73
N VAL A 80 55.91 1.03 1.88
CA VAL A 80 54.75 1.74 1.32
C VAL A 80 54.66 1.54 -0.20
N ALA A 81 55.81 1.56 -0.90
CA ALA A 81 55.84 1.32 -2.34
C ALA A 81 55.37 -0.08 -2.74
N GLU A 82 55.75 -1.10 -1.99
CA GLU A 82 55.28 -2.48 -2.22
C GLU A 82 53.80 -2.62 -1.89
N LEU A 83 53.31 -1.95 -0.84
CA LEU A 83 51.87 -1.96 -0.53
C LEU A 83 51.09 -1.25 -1.63
N GLU A 84 51.52 -0.10 -2.09
CA GLU A 84 50.92 0.67 -3.19
C GLU A 84 50.91 -0.15 -4.50
N ALA A 85 52.02 -0.77 -4.84
CA ALA A 85 52.11 -1.65 -6.02
C ALA A 85 51.16 -2.84 -5.90
N GLY A 86 51.05 -3.45 -4.73
CA GLY A 86 50.09 -4.53 -4.47
C GLY A 86 48.66 -4.07 -4.59
N LEU A 87 48.28 -2.90 -4.09
CA LEU A 87 46.96 -2.34 -4.25
C LEU A 87 46.63 -2.05 -5.73
N LYS A 88 47.56 -1.52 -6.51
CA LYS A 88 47.43 -1.31 -7.95
C LYS A 88 47.19 -2.63 -8.74
N MET A 89 47.73 -3.72 -8.20
CA MET A 89 47.59 -5.07 -8.76
C MET A 89 46.41 -5.86 -8.12
N TYR A 90 45.51 -5.20 -7.43
CA TYR A 90 44.33 -5.78 -6.76
C TYR A 90 44.66 -6.91 -5.76
N SER A 91 45.81 -6.80 -5.05
CA SER A 91 46.25 -7.79 -4.06
C SER A 91 45.36 -7.75 -2.79
N LYS A 92 44.61 -8.83 -2.52
CA LYS A 92 43.81 -8.98 -1.29
C LYS A 92 44.66 -8.84 -0.01
N ASP A 93 45.90 -9.35 -0.02
CA ASP A 93 46.82 -9.21 1.10
C ASP A 93 47.17 -7.73 1.38
N SER A 94 47.48 -6.96 0.35
CA SER A 94 47.78 -5.53 0.48
C SER A 94 46.59 -4.74 1.00
N LEU A 95 45.38 -5.03 0.52
CA LEU A 95 44.18 -4.39 1.04
C LEU A 95 43.88 -4.80 2.49
N THR A 96 44.11 -6.04 2.85
CA THR A 96 43.93 -6.53 4.23
C THR A 96 44.90 -5.83 5.20
N ILE A 97 46.16 -5.62 4.80
CA ILE A 97 47.14 -4.87 5.55
C ILE A 97 46.68 -3.42 5.73
N PHE A 98 46.23 -2.77 4.64
CA PHE A 98 45.74 -1.40 4.69
C PHE A 98 44.53 -1.28 5.64
N LYS A 99 43.55 -2.17 5.56
CA LYS A 99 42.38 -2.22 6.46
C LYS A 99 42.76 -2.35 7.93
N LYS A 100 43.78 -3.12 8.27
CA LYS A 100 44.27 -3.29 9.65
C LYS A 100 44.94 -2.05 10.20
N ILE A 101 45.67 -1.31 9.36
CA ILE A 101 46.40 -0.10 9.75
C ILE A 101 45.47 1.11 9.89
N TYR A 102 44.44 1.19 9.04
CA TYR A 102 43.58 2.34 8.89
C TYR A 102 42.95 2.85 10.20
N PRO A 103 42.38 2.01 11.09
CA PRO A 103 41.75 2.48 12.33
C PRO A 103 42.73 3.18 13.27
N GLY A 104 43.98 2.72 13.33
CA GLY A 104 45.04 3.35 14.15
C GLY A 104 45.38 4.76 13.70
N LEU A 105 45.13 5.12 12.46
CA LEU A 105 45.43 6.42 11.86
C LEU A 105 44.19 7.34 11.76
N THR A 106 43.01 6.82 12.01
CA THR A 106 41.75 7.53 11.81
C THR A 106 40.88 7.54 13.06
N ALA A 107 41.48 7.65 14.23
CA ALA A 107 40.79 7.70 15.52
C ALA A 107 39.81 6.53 15.77
N GLY A 108 40.20 5.33 15.32
CA GLY A 108 39.39 4.11 15.50
C GLY A 108 38.33 3.85 14.42
N SER A 109 38.24 4.70 13.39
CA SER A 109 37.31 4.49 12.30
C SER A 109 37.74 3.32 11.42
N GLU A 110 36.87 2.36 11.15
CA GLU A 110 37.14 1.27 10.21
C GLU A 110 37.21 1.77 8.76
N PHE A 111 38.06 1.13 7.96
CA PHE A 111 38.08 1.38 6.52
C PHE A 111 36.84 0.74 5.88
N ASN A 112 35.86 1.57 5.61
CA ASN A 112 34.62 1.16 4.94
C ASN A 112 34.46 1.90 3.60
N PRO A 113 34.98 1.35 2.50
CA PRO A 113 34.86 1.97 1.17
C PRO A 113 33.43 2.15 0.69
N MET A 114 32.49 1.33 1.15
CA MET A 114 31.07 1.43 0.78
C MET A 114 30.49 2.81 1.10
N VAL A 115 30.93 3.46 2.17
CA VAL A 115 30.40 4.77 2.60
C VAL A 115 30.92 5.94 1.75
N VAL A 116 32.09 5.76 1.11
CA VAL A 116 32.77 6.82 0.34
C VAL A 116 32.83 6.53 -1.16
N SER A 117 32.34 5.36 -1.58
CA SER A 117 32.32 4.98 -3.00
C SER A 117 31.24 5.75 -3.77
N GLU A 118 31.54 6.06 -5.03
CA GLU A 118 30.48 6.46 -5.97
C GLU A 118 29.60 5.26 -6.32
N VAL A 119 28.29 5.47 -6.37
CA VAL A 119 27.29 4.39 -6.53
C VAL A 119 27.49 3.62 -7.83
N LEU A 120 27.60 4.32 -8.97
CA LEU A 120 27.65 3.65 -10.29
C LEU A 120 28.90 2.79 -10.49
N PRO A 121 30.13 3.30 -10.25
CA PRO A 121 31.33 2.48 -10.38
C PRO A 121 31.31 1.28 -9.45
N LEU A 122 30.76 1.43 -8.24
CA LEU A 122 30.68 0.35 -7.26
C LEU A 122 29.72 -0.74 -7.74
N TYR A 123 28.50 -0.39 -8.17
CA TYR A 123 27.52 -1.36 -8.69
C TYR A 123 28.04 -2.11 -9.92
N LYS A 124 28.70 -1.37 -10.82
CA LYS A 124 29.34 -1.95 -12.00
C LYS A 124 30.42 -2.97 -11.61
N SER A 125 31.36 -2.56 -10.77
CA SER A 125 32.47 -3.41 -10.32
C SER A 125 31.99 -4.67 -9.59
N ILE A 126 30.99 -4.52 -8.69
CA ILE A 126 30.39 -5.67 -8.00
C ILE A 126 29.67 -6.59 -8.98
N SER A 127 28.91 -6.03 -9.93
CA SER A 127 28.21 -6.84 -10.93
C SER A 127 29.19 -7.66 -11.79
N GLU A 128 30.29 -7.05 -12.20
CA GLU A 128 31.36 -7.72 -12.96
C GLU A 128 32.00 -8.86 -12.14
N LYS A 129 32.38 -8.61 -10.87
CA LYS A 129 32.94 -9.62 -9.97
C LYS A 129 31.96 -10.76 -9.65
N LEU A 130 30.67 -10.49 -9.53
CA LEU A 130 29.64 -11.50 -9.34
C LEU A 130 29.57 -12.49 -10.50
N VAL A 131 29.81 -12.01 -11.73
CA VAL A 131 29.82 -12.83 -12.94
C VAL A 131 31.14 -13.58 -13.12
N GLU A 132 32.26 -12.92 -12.78
CA GLU A 132 33.61 -13.50 -12.96
C GLU A 132 33.95 -14.57 -11.92
N ASP A 133 33.66 -14.29 -10.62
CA ASP A 133 34.16 -15.08 -9.51
C ASP A 133 33.05 -15.93 -8.83
N TYR A 134 31.77 -15.66 -9.13
CA TYR A 134 30.61 -16.30 -8.49
C TYR A 134 29.58 -16.70 -9.56
N ASP A 135 28.75 -17.67 -9.28
CA ASP A 135 27.72 -18.15 -10.21
C ASP A 135 26.49 -17.22 -10.26
N TYR A 136 26.73 -15.91 -10.53
CA TYR A 136 25.71 -14.90 -10.72
C TYR A 136 25.70 -14.39 -12.17
N SER A 137 24.58 -13.81 -12.58
CA SER A 137 24.43 -13.13 -13.86
C SER A 137 24.41 -11.61 -13.74
N GLY A 138 24.51 -11.10 -12.50
CA GLY A 138 24.52 -9.67 -12.21
C GLY A 138 23.69 -9.30 -10.98
N ILE A 139 23.18 -8.05 -10.96
CA ILE A 139 22.43 -7.45 -9.86
C ILE A 139 20.99 -7.17 -10.29
N TYR A 140 20.03 -7.38 -9.38
CA TYR A 140 18.64 -7.00 -9.57
C TYR A 140 18.22 -6.03 -8.45
N ILE A 141 18.05 -4.76 -8.79
CA ILE A 141 17.70 -3.70 -7.86
C ILE A 141 16.18 -3.54 -7.84
N VAL A 142 15.58 -3.56 -6.65
CA VAL A 142 14.17 -3.28 -6.42
C VAL A 142 14.05 -2.08 -5.49
N PHE A 143 13.47 -1.00 -5.98
CA PHE A 143 13.15 0.18 -5.19
C PHE A 143 11.66 0.16 -4.87
N ASP A 144 11.34 -0.30 -3.66
CA ASP A 144 9.97 -0.33 -3.16
C ASP A 144 9.57 1.03 -2.58
N GLU A 145 8.27 1.29 -2.55
CA GLU A 145 7.70 2.57 -2.08
C GLU A 145 8.26 3.81 -2.82
N PHE A 146 8.59 3.66 -4.09
CA PHE A 146 9.10 4.75 -4.92
C PHE A 146 8.19 5.98 -4.94
N SER A 147 6.89 5.80 -4.73
CA SER A 147 5.90 6.86 -4.54
C SER A 147 6.23 7.80 -3.41
N LYS A 148 6.55 7.26 -2.23
CA LYS A 148 6.91 8.06 -1.03
C LYS A 148 8.20 8.83 -1.26
N PHE A 149 9.17 8.18 -1.90
CA PHE A 149 10.41 8.85 -2.27
C PHE A 149 10.15 10.07 -3.14
N ILE A 150 9.36 9.93 -4.22
CA ILE A 150 9.03 11.06 -5.10
C ILE A 150 8.32 12.18 -4.37
N GLU A 151 7.30 11.85 -3.57
CA GLU A 151 6.51 12.84 -2.80
C GLU A 151 7.38 13.60 -1.77
N SER A 152 8.45 12.99 -1.28
CA SER A 152 9.40 13.62 -0.36
C SER A 152 10.42 14.54 -1.02
N GLN A 153 10.55 14.51 -2.36
CA GLN A 153 11.56 15.28 -3.08
C GLN A 153 11.23 16.77 -3.14
N ASN A 154 11.72 17.50 -2.15
CA ASN A 154 11.62 18.95 -2.07
C ASN A 154 13.00 19.57 -1.76
N GLY A 155 13.41 20.60 -2.48
CA GLY A 155 14.63 21.37 -2.21
C GLY A 155 15.89 20.92 -2.97
N VAL A 156 17.06 21.29 -2.44
CA VAL A 156 18.36 21.19 -3.15
C VAL A 156 18.78 19.73 -3.43
N ALA A 157 18.45 18.80 -2.56
CA ALA A 157 18.79 17.38 -2.72
C ALA A 157 18.00 16.67 -3.85
N ALA A 158 16.86 17.21 -4.23
CA ALA A 158 16.02 16.60 -5.26
C ALA A 158 16.72 16.48 -6.62
N GLY A 159 17.49 17.48 -7.03
CA GLY A 159 18.22 17.46 -8.30
C GLY A 159 19.30 16.38 -8.35
N SER A 160 20.07 16.19 -7.29
CA SER A 160 21.12 15.15 -7.20
C SER A 160 20.51 13.75 -7.18
N ASN A 161 19.42 13.55 -6.44
CA ASN A 161 18.70 12.29 -6.39
C ASN A 161 18.12 11.90 -7.75
N MET A 162 17.53 12.86 -8.46
CA MET A 162 16.98 12.62 -9.81
C MET A 162 18.07 12.28 -10.80
N LYS A 163 19.22 12.96 -10.73
CA LYS A 163 20.36 12.65 -11.57
C LYS A 163 20.88 11.23 -11.30
N LEU A 164 21.02 10.84 -10.04
CA LEU A 164 21.45 9.48 -9.69
C LEU A 164 20.48 8.42 -10.22
N LEU A 165 19.16 8.65 -10.12
CA LEU A 165 18.17 7.75 -10.71
C LEU A 165 18.34 7.61 -12.22
N GLN A 166 18.54 8.72 -12.92
CA GLN A 166 18.78 8.71 -14.35
C GLN A 166 20.03 7.90 -14.68
N ASP A 167 21.12 8.15 -13.97
CA ASP A 167 22.40 7.48 -14.18
C ASP A 167 22.32 5.98 -13.88
N ILE A 168 21.55 5.55 -12.88
CA ILE A 168 21.27 4.14 -12.60
C ILE A 168 20.43 3.50 -13.73
N CYS A 169 19.44 4.21 -14.28
CA CYS A 169 18.67 3.71 -15.42
C CYS A 169 19.56 3.57 -16.66
N GLU A 170 20.49 4.48 -16.90
CA GLU A 170 21.49 4.37 -17.96
C GLU A 170 22.41 3.17 -17.75
N LEU A 171 22.97 3.01 -16.53
CA LEU A 171 23.81 1.87 -16.17
C LEU A 171 23.08 0.53 -16.39
N ALA A 172 21.79 0.45 -16.02
CA ALA A 172 20.99 -0.75 -16.24
C ALA A 172 20.77 -1.02 -17.72
N THR A 173 20.50 0.02 -18.54
CA THR A 173 20.29 -0.11 -19.98
C THR A 173 21.56 -0.53 -20.71
N ASP A 174 22.71 0.01 -20.32
CA ASP A 174 24.00 -0.22 -20.97
C ASP A 174 24.71 -1.48 -20.45
N SER A 175 24.19 -2.12 -19.40
CA SER A 175 24.76 -3.36 -18.87
C SER A 175 24.65 -4.51 -19.87
N GLN A 176 25.76 -5.19 -20.11
CA GLN A 176 25.85 -6.31 -21.09
C GLN A 176 25.96 -7.66 -20.38
N ASN A 177 27.20 -8.16 -20.24
CA ASN A 177 27.47 -9.48 -19.67
C ASN A 177 27.17 -9.53 -18.16
N ALA A 178 27.55 -8.48 -17.42
CA ALA A 178 27.25 -8.31 -16.01
C ALA A 178 25.95 -7.47 -15.87
N GLN A 179 24.81 -8.15 -15.99
CA GLN A 179 23.50 -7.49 -16.12
C GLN A 179 23.08 -6.79 -14.85
N ILE A 180 22.59 -5.56 -15.00
CA ILE A 180 21.96 -4.79 -13.90
C ILE A 180 20.53 -4.52 -14.30
N TYR A 181 19.59 -4.99 -13.49
CA TYR A 181 18.17 -4.69 -13.62
C TYR A 181 17.74 -3.73 -12.52
N PHE A 182 16.91 -2.77 -12.87
CA PHE A 182 16.36 -1.81 -11.93
C PHE A 182 14.84 -1.74 -12.07
N THR A 183 14.13 -2.04 -10.99
CA THR A 183 12.67 -2.00 -10.91
C THR A 183 12.25 -1.04 -9.80
N MET A 184 11.38 -0.10 -10.14
CA MET A 184 10.75 0.83 -9.19
C MET A 184 9.29 0.43 -9.01
N VAL A 185 8.85 0.29 -7.77
CA VAL A 185 7.46 -0.04 -7.42
C VAL A 185 6.76 1.23 -6.92
N ALA A 186 5.71 1.65 -7.61
CA ALA A 186 4.97 2.87 -7.34
C ALA A 186 3.46 2.63 -7.32
N HIS A 187 2.72 3.40 -6.54
CA HIS A 187 1.26 3.32 -6.47
C HIS A 187 0.56 4.02 -7.63
N LYS A 188 1.23 4.97 -8.27
CA LYS A 188 0.72 5.77 -9.39
C LYS A 188 1.76 5.85 -10.49
N SER A 189 1.32 6.17 -11.70
CA SER A 189 2.26 6.46 -12.77
C SER A 189 3.09 7.72 -12.46
N ILE A 190 4.29 7.79 -12.99
CA ILE A 190 5.18 8.96 -12.77
C ILE A 190 4.49 10.26 -13.19
N LYS A 191 3.69 10.23 -14.26
CA LYS A 191 2.94 11.40 -14.77
C LYS A 191 1.91 11.96 -13.80
N GLU A 192 1.33 11.11 -12.97
CA GLU A 192 0.33 11.54 -12.00
C GLU A 192 0.92 12.36 -10.85
N TYR A 193 2.22 12.17 -10.54
CA TYR A 193 2.93 12.98 -9.55
C TYR A 193 3.23 14.39 -10.01
N GLY A 194 3.27 14.63 -11.33
CA GLY A 194 3.62 15.92 -11.91
C GLY A 194 2.77 17.12 -11.47
N ARG A 195 1.60 16.88 -10.89
CA ARG A 195 0.73 17.96 -10.36
C ARG A 195 1.24 18.58 -9.06
N TYR A 196 2.14 17.90 -8.35
CA TYR A 196 2.62 18.27 -7.02
C TYR A 196 4.12 18.58 -6.98
N LEU A 197 4.82 18.37 -8.09
CA LEU A 197 6.27 18.52 -8.19
C LEU A 197 6.65 19.80 -8.91
N SER A 198 7.87 20.33 -8.62
CA SER A 198 8.41 21.47 -9.36
C SER A 198 8.68 21.12 -10.82
N SER A 199 8.66 22.13 -11.69
CA SER A 199 8.93 21.96 -13.14
C SER A 199 10.28 21.29 -13.41
N ASP A 200 11.29 21.55 -12.59
CA ASP A 200 12.63 20.99 -12.75
C ASP A 200 12.66 19.48 -12.45
N ILE A 201 11.90 19.04 -11.44
CA ILE A 201 11.76 17.62 -11.11
C ILE A 201 10.98 16.90 -12.21
N ILE A 202 9.90 17.51 -12.74
CA ILE A 202 9.12 16.95 -13.84
C ILE A 202 10.00 16.76 -15.09
N ASN A 203 10.82 17.75 -15.43
CA ASN A 203 11.74 17.67 -16.57
C ASN A 203 12.77 16.56 -16.39
N SER A 204 13.28 16.38 -15.16
CA SER A 204 14.21 15.29 -14.83
C SER A 204 13.55 13.91 -14.99
N PHE A 205 12.26 13.77 -14.61
CA PHE A 205 11.49 12.56 -14.84
C PHE A 205 11.29 12.21 -16.30
N THR A 206 11.13 13.19 -17.17
CA THR A 206 11.01 12.95 -18.63
C THR A 206 12.25 12.22 -19.16
N GLY A 207 13.44 12.55 -18.63
CA GLY A 207 14.69 11.85 -18.95
C GLY A 207 14.71 10.39 -18.48
N ILE A 208 14.07 10.08 -17.33
CA ILE A 208 13.95 8.74 -16.78
C ILE A 208 12.90 7.91 -17.53
N GLU A 209 11.73 8.48 -17.82
CA GLU A 209 10.63 7.79 -18.53
C GLU A 209 11.07 7.16 -19.87
N GLY A 210 11.96 7.80 -20.60
CA GLY A 210 12.48 7.25 -21.86
C GLY A 210 13.33 5.99 -21.71
N ARG A 211 13.75 5.65 -20.47
CA ARG A 211 14.65 4.53 -20.16
C ARG A 211 13.98 3.39 -19.40
N ILE A 212 12.74 3.59 -18.97
CA ILE A 212 11.97 2.60 -18.20
C ILE A 212 10.78 2.08 -19.01
N ILE A 213 10.37 0.86 -18.69
CA ILE A 213 9.14 0.26 -19.21
C ILE A 213 8.13 0.24 -18.09
N GLU A 214 7.11 1.08 -18.20
CA GLU A 214 6.01 1.09 -17.24
C GLU A 214 5.11 -0.14 -17.45
N LYS A 215 4.83 -0.84 -16.36
CA LYS A 215 3.90 -1.97 -16.31
C LYS A 215 2.89 -1.73 -15.22
N THR A 216 1.65 -1.51 -15.60
CA THR A 216 0.55 -1.35 -14.65
C THR A 216 0.02 -2.72 -14.26
N PHE A 217 0.01 -3.00 -12.95
CA PHE A 217 -0.68 -4.16 -12.42
C PHE A 217 -2.16 -3.82 -12.27
N VAL A 218 -2.97 -4.30 -13.20
CA VAL A 218 -4.42 -4.27 -13.09
C VAL A 218 -4.84 -5.62 -12.54
N THR A 219 -5.25 -5.66 -11.28
CA THR A 219 -5.89 -6.83 -10.71
C THR A 219 -7.33 -6.88 -11.24
N SER A 220 -7.72 -8.00 -11.84
CA SER A 220 -9.14 -8.20 -12.18
C SER A 220 -9.93 -8.42 -10.88
N GLU A 221 -11.18 -7.99 -10.85
CA GLU A 221 -12.04 -8.23 -9.68
C GLU A 221 -12.15 -9.72 -9.33
N LYS A 222 -12.11 -10.59 -10.34
CA LYS A 222 -12.05 -12.03 -10.16
C LYS A 222 -10.84 -12.45 -9.33
N ASN A 223 -9.67 -11.92 -9.63
CA ASN A 223 -8.44 -12.21 -8.89
C ASN A 223 -8.54 -11.77 -7.44
N ASN A 224 -9.20 -10.64 -7.17
CA ASN A 224 -9.40 -10.14 -5.81
C ASN A 224 -10.28 -11.08 -4.99
N PHE A 225 -11.37 -11.61 -5.57
CA PHE A 225 -12.18 -12.64 -4.90
C PHE A 225 -11.44 -13.98 -4.75
N GLU A 226 -10.62 -14.38 -5.73
CA GLU A 226 -9.78 -15.56 -5.63
C GLU A 226 -8.72 -15.43 -4.53
N LEU A 227 -8.19 -14.23 -4.27
CA LEU A 227 -7.31 -13.96 -3.13
C LEU A 227 -8.03 -14.21 -1.80
N ILE A 228 -9.25 -13.68 -1.62
CA ILE A 228 -10.06 -13.96 -0.41
C ILE A 228 -10.28 -15.46 -0.26
N LYS A 229 -10.75 -16.11 -1.33
CA LYS A 229 -11.02 -17.57 -1.34
C LYS A 229 -9.79 -18.37 -0.91
N ASN A 230 -8.61 -18.01 -1.40
CA ASN A 230 -7.37 -18.73 -1.13
C ASN A 230 -6.78 -18.39 0.25
N ALA A 231 -7.10 -17.22 0.81
CA ALA A 231 -6.71 -16.84 2.17
C ALA A 231 -7.53 -17.55 3.25
N ILE A 232 -8.76 -17.99 2.92
CA ILE A 232 -9.66 -18.66 3.86
C ILE A 232 -9.54 -20.18 3.69
N VAL A 233 -8.82 -20.83 4.60
CA VAL A 233 -8.74 -22.29 4.64
C VAL A 233 -10.00 -22.85 5.32
N LYS A 234 -10.69 -23.77 4.65
CA LYS A 234 -11.95 -24.37 5.11
C LYS A 234 -11.79 -25.86 5.36
N ASP A 235 -12.28 -26.31 6.51
CA ASP A 235 -12.50 -27.75 6.75
C ASP A 235 -13.93 -28.11 6.31
N GLU A 236 -14.05 -28.68 5.12
CA GLU A 236 -15.31 -29.11 4.55
C GLU A 236 -16.05 -30.13 5.42
N SER A 237 -15.32 -30.93 6.21
CA SER A 237 -15.91 -31.95 7.07
C SER A 237 -16.57 -31.32 8.32
N LEU A 238 -16.03 -30.24 8.81
CA LEU A 238 -16.61 -29.45 9.90
C LEU A 238 -17.78 -28.59 9.42
N LEU A 239 -17.64 -27.94 8.29
CA LEU A 239 -18.69 -27.09 7.72
C LEU A 239 -19.99 -27.86 7.48
N LYS A 240 -19.93 -29.09 6.97
CA LYS A 240 -21.10 -29.96 6.75
C LYS A 240 -21.84 -30.35 8.04
N LYS A 241 -21.19 -30.19 9.20
CA LYS A 241 -21.83 -30.48 10.51
C LYS A 241 -22.65 -29.31 11.04
N ILE A 242 -22.47 -28.10 10.49
CA ILE A 242 -23.20 -26.92 10.91
C ILE A 242 -24.65 -27.02 10.40
N PRO A 243 -25.67 -27.03 11.28
CA PRO A 243 -27.07 -27.10 10.85
C PRO A 243 -27.41 -25.91 9.98
N GLY A 244 -28.07 -26.17 8.83
CA GLY A 244 -28.47 -25.12 7.89
C GLY A 244 -27.37 -24.68 6.91
N HIS A 245 -26.13 -25.12 7.09
CA HIS A 245 -25.02 -24.71 6.20
C HIS A 245 -25.29 -24.96 4.71
N GLU A 246 -25.95 -26.06 4.35
CA GLU A 246 -26.28 -26.37 2.96
C GLU A 246 -27.29 -25.37 2.39
N ASN A 247 -28.18 -24.82 3.21
CA ASN A 247 -29.19 -23.85 2.80
C ASN A 247 -28.57 -22.55 2.32
N PHE A 248 -27.45 -22.13 2.94
CA PHE A 248 -26.71 -20.92 2.52
C PHE A 248 -26.17 -21.04 1.08
N PHE A 249 -25.93 -22.24 0.59
CA PHE A 249 -25.45 -22.49 -0.78
C PHE A 249 -26.58 -23.04 -1.71
N GLY A 250 -27.83 -23.02 -1.24
CA GLY A 250 -28.97 -23.46 -1.98
C GLY A 250 -29.31 -22.57 -3.20
N GLU A 251 -30.06 -23.10 -4.14
CA GLU A 251 -30.40 -22.42 -5.38
C GLU A 251 -31.11 -21.07 -5.16
N LYS A 252 -31.93 -20.96 -4.11
CA LYS A 252 -32.65 -19.73 -3.79
C LYS A 252 -31.66 -18.64 -3.40
N VAL A 253 -30.77 -18.92 -2.46
CA VAL A 253 -29.72 -17.96 -1.96
C VAL A 253 -28.76 -17.61 -3.09
N LEU A 254 -28.35 -18.61 -3.88
CA LEU A 254 -27.50 -18.37 -5.05
C LEU A 254 -28.14 -17.33 -5.99
N LYS A 255 -29.40 -17.48 -6.36
CA LYS A 255 -30.12 -16.57 -7.26
C LYS A 255 -30.24 -15.18 -6.66
N GLU A 256 -30.60 -15.08 -5.38
CA GLU A 256 -30.78 -13.80 -4.69
C GLU A 256 -29.52 -12.95 -4.71
N TYR A 257 -28.36 -13.55 -4.39
CA TYR A 257 -27.07 -12.83 -4.45
C TYR A 257 -26.56 -12.62 -5.87
N TYR A 258 -26.77 -13.58 -6.79
CA TYR A 258 -26.31 -13.45 -8.17
C TYR A 258 -27.02 -12.32 -8.93
N GLU A 259 -28.22 -11.93 -8.51
CA GLU A 259 -28.97 -10.80 -9.10
C GLU A 259 -28.34 -9.42 -8.73
N VAL A 260 -27.42 -9.35 -7.77
CA VAL A 260 -26.67 -8.11 -7.47
C VAL A 260 -25.90 -7.69 -8.71
N PRO A 261 -26.02 -6.45 -9.21
CA PRO A 261 -25.37 -6.00 -10.44
C PRO A 261 -23.86 -6.23 -10.46
N ALA A 262 -23.17 -6.03 -9.33
CA ALA A 262 -21.75 -6.28 -9.17
C ALA A 262 -21.33 -7.70 -9.54
N PHE A 263 -22.21 -8.69 -9.37
CA PHE A 263 -21.90 -10.09 -9.66
C PHE A 263 -22.39 -10.51 -11.03
N ARG A 264 -23.65 -10.21 -11.33
CA ARG A 264 -24.29 -10.64 -12.57
C ARG A 264 -23.61 -10.08 -13.83
N SER A 265 -23.11 -8.84 -13.77
CA SER A 265 -22.45 -8.19 -14.91
C SER A 265 -21.03 -8.67 -15.17
N LYS A 266 -20.37 -9.25 -14.15
CA LYS A 266 -18.92 -9.52 -14.18
C LYS A 266 -18.56 -11.00 -14.11
N PHE A 267 -19.47 -11.85 -13.61
CA PHE A 267 -19.18 -13.27 -13.39
C PHE A 267 -20.22 -14.16 -14.05
N PRO A 268 -19.82 -15.24 -14.73
CA PRO A 268 -20.71 -16.36 -15.00
C PRO A 268 -21.21 -16.98 -13.69
N GLU A 269 -22.48 -17.42 -13.64
CA GLU A 269 -23.08 -17.99 -12.43
C GLU A 269 -22.26 -19.12 -11.78
N PRO A 270 -21.66 -20.08 -12.53
CA PRO A 270 -20.80 -21.10 -11.93
C PRO A 270 -19.55 -20.54 -11.25
N GLU A 271 -18.94 -19.50 -11.81
CA GLU A 271 -17.77 -18.84 -11.22
C GLU A 271 -18.18 -18.08 -9.96
N PHE A 272 -19.27 -17.32 -10.00
CA PHE A 272 -19.84 -16.66 -8.83
C PHE A 272 -20.08 -17.65 -7.69
N LYS A 273 -20.75 -18.77 -7.98
CA LYS A 273 -21.02 -19.84 -7.00
C LYS A 273 -19.75 -20.36 -6.35
N ASN A 274 -18.73 -20.66 -7.15
CA ASN A 274 -17.52 -21.33 -6.66
C ASN A 274 -16.48 -20.39 -6.06
N ILE A 275 -16.37 -19.15 -6.57
CA ILE A 275 -15.36 -18.20 -6.13
C ILE A 275 -15.91 -17.31 -5.02
N ILE A 276 -17.13 -16.78 -5.17
CA ILE A 276 -17.68 -15.78 -4.26
C ILE A 276 -18.55 -16.43 -3.20
N LEU A 277 -19.69 -17.06 -3.60
CA LEU A 277 -20.64 -17.59 -2.63
C LEU A 277 -20.03 -18.66 -1.72
N LYS A 278 -19.38 -19.67 -2.30
CA LYS A 278 -18.69 -20.73 -1.54
C LYS A 278 -17.27 -20.33 -1.16
N GLY A 279 -16.56 -19.69 -2.08
CA GLY A 279 -15.15 -19.38 -1.94
C GLY A 279 -14.86 -18.37 -0.84
N CYS A 280 -15.66 -17.32 -0.71
CA CYS A 280 -15.48 -16.27 0.30
C CYS A 280 -16.21 -16.53 1.62
N TYR A 281 -16.99 -17.61 1.75
CA TYR A 281 -17.60 -17.96 3.03
C TYR A 281 -16.53 -18.06 4.15
N PRO A 282 -16.72 -17.52 5.36
CA PRO A 282 -17.98 -17.10 5.98
C PRO A 282 -18.48 -15.69 5.61
N LEU A 283 -17.77 -14.92 4.81
CA LEU A 283 -18.31 -13.66 4.30
C LEU A 283 -19.52 -13.94 3.40
N ASN A 284 -20.64 -13.23 3.60
CA ASN A 284 -21.65 -13.22 2.58
C ASN A 284 -21.14 -12.49 1.31
N PRO A 285 -21.70 -12.72 0.13
CA PRO A 285 -21.20 -12.14 -1.12
C PRO A 285 -21.10 -10.61 -1.11
N ILE A 286 -22.08 -9.91 -0.50
CA ILE A 286 -22.08 -8.45 -0.41
C ILE A 286 -20.97 -7.97 0.54
N ALA A 287 -20.79 -8.64 1.69
CA ALA A 287 -19.70 -8.31 2.60
C ALA A 287 -18.33 -8.52 1.95
N ALA A 288 -18.13 -9.60 1.19
CA ALA A 288 -16.90 -9.83 0.44
C ALA A 288 -16.63 -8.72 -0.60
N TYR A 289 -17.67 -8.30 -1.33
CA TYR A 289 -17.58 -7.18 -2.28
C TYR A 289 -17.22 -5.87 -1.59
N LEU A 290 -17.90 -5.55 -0.48
CA LEU A 290 -17.65 -4.32 0.27
C LEU A 290 -16.27 -4.32 0.91
N LEU A 291 -15.80 -5.45 1.44
CA LEU A 291 -14.46 -5.58 2.01
C LEU A 291 -13.37 -5.23 0.99
N LEU A 292 -13.48 -5.71 -0.26
CA LEU A 292 -12.56 -5.38 -1.35
C LEU A 292 -12.57 -3.88 -1.64
N ASN A 293 -13.76 -3.31 -1.85
CA ASN A 293 -13.90 -1.91 -2.23
C ASN A 293 -13.44 -0.93 -1.13
N ILE A 294 -13.72 -1.25 0.13
CA ILE A 294 -13.32 -0.42 1.26
C ILE A 294 -11.81 -0.52 1.51
N SER A 295 -11.26 -1.73 1.44
CA SER A 295 -9.81 -1.93 1.58
C SER A 295 -9.01 -1.14 0.55
N GLU A 296 -9.50 -1.02 -0.68
CA GLU A 296 -8.84 -0.25 -1.72
C GLU A 296 -8.95 1.27 -1.49
N LYS A 297 -10.12 1.76 -1.01
CA LYS A 297 -10.42 3.20 -0.91
C LYS A 297 -9.94 3.87 0.38
N VAL A 298 -9.94 3.13 1.49
CA VAL A 298 -9.77 3.72 2.83
C VAL A 298 -8.56 3.14 3.56
N ALA A 299 -8.11 1.94 3.21
CA ALA A 299 -7.05 1.24 3.92
C ALA A 299 -5.66 1.67 3.45
N GLN A 300 -5.26 2.91 3.73
CA GLN A 300 -3.86 3.31 3.65
C GLN A 300 -3.14 2.88 4.94
N ASN A 301 -2.28 1.85 4.84
CA ASN A 301 -1.20 1.46 5.75
C ASN A 301 -1.49 0.57 6.97
N GLU A 302 -2.64 0.58 7.64
CA GLU A 302 -2.79 -0.17 8.90
C GLU A 302 -3.81 -1.32 8.84
N ARG A 303 -4.92 -1.15 8.10
CA ARG A 303 -6.00 -2.15 8.00
C ARG A 303 -6.27 -2.49 6.55
N THR A 304 -5.95 -3.71 6.19
CA THR A 304 -6.11 -4.24 4.83
C THR A 304 -7.11 -5.39 4.82
N LEU A 305 -7.47 -5.83 3.62
CA LEU A 305 -8.18 -7.08 3.40
C LEU A 305 -7.58 -8.25 4.21
N PHE A 306 -6.26 -8.39 4.18
CA PHE A 306 -5.59 -9.51 4.82
C PHE A 306 -5.57 -9.40 6.33
N THR A 307 -5.40 -8.20 6.91
CA THR A 307 -5.47 -8.01 8.37
C THR A 307 -6.87 -8.31 8.89
N PHE A 308 -7.94 -7.95 8.15
CA PHE A 308 -9.30 -8.34 8.51
C PHE A 308 -9.47 -9.86 8.55
N ILE A 309 -8.92 -10.58 7.56
CA ILE A 309 -9.09 -12.04 7.45
C ILE A 309 -8.24 -12.79 8.51
N SER A 310 -7.00 -12.36 8.73
CA SER A 310 -5.99 -13.18 9.45
C SER A 310 -5.69 -12.74 10.88
N ASN A 311 -5.85 -11.44 11.21
CA ASN A 311 -5.47 -10.95 12.52
C ASN A 311 -6.57 -11.21 13.55
N ASP A 312 -6.17 -11.59 14.79
CA ASP A 312 -7.09 -11.72 15.93
C ASP A 312 -7.31 -10.33 16.58
N GLU A 313 -8.06 -9.49 15.91
CA GLU A 313 -8.43 -8.13 16.33
C GLU A 313 -9.93 -8.01 16.57
N PRO A 314 -10.39 -7.03 17.37
CA PRO A 314 -11.82 -6.75 17.52
C PRO A 314 -12.49 -6.55 16.15
N ASN A 315 -13.62 -7.20 15.94
CA ASN A 315 -14.41 -7.17 14.70
C ASN A 315 -13.71 -7.74 13.47
N SER A 316 -12.59 -8.44 13.61
CA SER A 316 -11.96 -9.19 12.52
C SER A 316 -12.69 -10.49 12.23
N MET A 317 -12.45 -11.07 11.04
CA MET A 317 -13.01 -12.38 10.69
C MET A 317 -12.46 -13.48 11.59
N ALA A 318 -11.17 -13.47 11.92
CA ALA A 318 -10.58 -14.48 12.80
C ALA A 318 -11.22 -14.45 14.19
N ARG A 319 -11.43 -13.26 14.77
CA ARG A 319 -12.14 -13.10 16.05
C ARG A 319 -13.59 -13.57 15.94
N PHE A 320 -14.31 -13.16 14.91
CA PHE A 320 -15.70 -13.58 14.69
C PHE A 320 -15.83 -15.11 14.65
N VAL A 321 -14.98 -15.78 13.88
CA VAL A 321 -15.00 -17.25 13.77
C VAL A 321 -14.68 -17.92 15.11
N SER A 322 -13.75 -17.38 15.88
CA SER A 322 -13.39 -17.94 17.20
C SER A 322 -14.50 -17.82 18.24
N GLU A 323 -15.39 -16.83 18.12
CA GLU A 323 -16.50 -16.57 19.01
C GLU A 323 -17.80 -17.30 18.62
N HIS A 324 -17.85 -17.89 17.42
CA HIS A 324 -19.03 -18.57 16.91
C HIS A 324 -18.86 -20.09 16.95
N THR A 325 -19.89 -20.76 17.45
CA THR A 325 -19.93 -22.21 17.57
C THR A 325 -20.57 -22.87 16.35
N ALA A 326 -20.31 -24.15 16.14
CA ALA A 326 -20.84 -24.92 15.02
C ALA A 326 -22.26 -25.45 15.23
N ASP A 327 -23.02 -24.90 16.19
CA ASP A 327 -24.37 -25.33 16.55
C ASP A 327 -25.49 -24.70 15.68
N LYS A 328 -25.16 -23.65 14.95
CA LYS A 328 -26.08 -22.97 14.03
C LYS A 328 -25.34 -22.37 12.83
N GLU A 329 -26.08 -22.11 11.76
CA GLU A 329 -25.59 -21.38 10.60
C GLU A 329 -25.27 -19.93 10.96
N TRP A 330 -24.17 -19.43 10.42
CA TRP A 330 -23.76 -18.02 10.53
C TRP A 330 -22.96 -17.58 9.31
N SER A 331 -23.04 -16.31 9.01
CA SER A 331 -22.20 -15.66 8.01
C SER A 331 -21.86 -14.26 8.47
N ILE A 332 -20.81 -13.71 7.89
CA ILE A 332 -20.35 -12.34 8.16
C ILE A 332 -21.06 -11.39 7.20
N GLY A 333 -21.77 -10.41 7.75
CA GLY A 333 -22.47 -9.37 7.03
C GLY A 333 -21.64 -8.09 6.85
N ALA A 334 -22.23 -7.13 6.15
CA ALA A 334 -21.65 -5.81 5.94
C ALA A 334 -21.47 -5.00 7.23
N ASP A 335 -22.28 -5.29 8.25
CA ASP A 335 -22.21 -4.66 9.56
C ASP A 335 -20.88 -4.92 10.28
N LEU A 336 -20.34 -6.14 10.20
CA LEU A 336 -19.02 -6.44 10.77
C LEU A 336 -17.90 -5.72 10.01
N ILE A 337 -18.02 -5.59 8.68
CA ILE A 337 -17.06 -4.81 7.89
C ILE A 337 -17.05 -3.35 8.32
N TYR A 338 -18.24 -2.77 8.55
CA TYR A 338 -18.35 -1.41 9.09
C TYR A 338 -17.64 -1.28 10.45
N ASP A 339 -17.91 -2.18 11.38
CA ASP A 339 -17.32 -2.13 12.73
C ASP A 339 -15.79 -2.21 12.68
N TYR A 340 -15.23 -3.06 11.82
CA TYR A 340 -13.79 -3.18 11.67
C TYR A 340 -13.14 -1.90 11.15
N PHE A 341 -13.75 -1.25 10.16
CA PHE A 341 -13.21 -0.05 9.54
C PHE A 341 -13.67 1.27 10.20
N SER A 342 -14.61 1.26 11.14
CA SER A 342 -15.21 2.45 11.74
C SER A 342 -14.18 3.44 12.30
N THR A 343 -13.12 2.94 12.92
CA THR A 343 -12.04 3.81 13.44
C THR A 343 -11.28 4.54 12.34
N LEU A 344 -11.18 3.98 11.14
CA LEU A 344 -10.57 4.64 9.97
C LEU A 344 -11.52 5.71 9.41
N PHE A 345 -12.82 5.41 9.30
CA PHE A 345 -13.82 6.39 8.85
C PHE A 345 -13.86 7.62 9.77
N LYS A 346 -13.67 7.41 11.08
CA LYS A 346 -13.57 8.50 12.06
C LYS A 346 -12.35 9.39 11.82
N LYS A 347 -11.22 8.80 11.47
CA LYS A 347 -9.95 9.50 11.22
C LYS A 347 -9.89 10.18 9.86
N GLU A 348 -10.73 9.77 8.90
CA GLU A 348 -10.72 10.23 7.51
C GLU A 348 -11.37 11.62 7.35
N VAL A 349 -10.80 12.60 8.06
CA VAL A 349 -11.29 14.00 8.05
C VAL A 349 -11.00 14.70 6.71
N SER A 350 -10.04 14.22 5.94
CA SER A 350 -9.70 14.74 4.61
C SER A 350 -10.76 14.41 3.54
N ASN A 351 -11.55 13.36 3.75
CA ASN A 351 -12.67 12.98 2.89
C ASN A 351 -13.99 13.29 3.58
N ASP A 352 -14.46 14.53 3.43
CA ASP A 352 -15.70 15.03 4.02
C ASP A 352 -16.90 14.10 3.82
N TYR A 353 -16.99 13.42 2.69
CA TYR A 353 -18.11 12.53 2.41
C TYR A 353 -18.09 11.28 3.30
N VAL A 354 -16.96 10.61 3.40
CA VAL A 354 -16.79 9.40 4.24
C VAL A 354 -17.04 9.75 5.69
N HIS A 355 -16.46 10.86 6.17
CA HIS A 355 -16.62 11.32 7.53
C HIS A 355 -18.07 11.68 7.87
N ASN A 356 -18.78 12.38 6.98
CA ASN A 356 -20.18 12.74 7.16
C ASN A 356 -21.13 11.55 7.15
N VAL A 357 -20.88 10.55 6.29
CA VAL A 357 -21.64 9.28 6.29
C VAL A 357 -21.42 8.54 7.61
N TRP A 358 -20.18 8.45 8.08
CA TRP A 358 -19.84 7.85 9.36
C TRP A 358 -20.52 8.58 10.54
N LEU A 359 -20.46 9.91 10.62
CA LEU A 359 -21.14 10.70 11.66
C LEU A 359 -22.65 10.46 11.68
N SER A 360 -23.27 10.38 10.49
CA SER A 360 -24.70 10.15 10.38
C SER A 360 -25.09 8.75 10.85
N ALA A 361 -24.22 7.75 10.55
CA ALA A 361 -24.39 6.39 11.01
C ALA A 361 -24.27 6.25 12.51
N GLU A 362 -23.19 6.80 13.12
CA GLU A 362 -22.98 6.76 14.57
C GLU A 362 -24.13 7.43 15.32
N TYR A 363 -24.60 8.58 14.84
CA TYR A 363 -25.77 9.25 15.42
C TYR A 363 -27.03 8.37 15.39
N ALA A 364 -27.25 7.62 14.30
CA ALA A 364 -28.39 6.74 14.19
C ALA A 364 -28.24 5.49 15.06
N ILE A 365 -27.04 4.87 15.07
CA ILE A 365 -26.71 3.69 15.87
C ILE A 365 -26.97 3.91 17.34
N ASP A 366 -26.54 5.06 17.90
CA ASP A 366 -26.76 5.43 19.31
C ASP A 366 -28.25 5.49 19.69
N LYS A 367 -29.15 5.67 18.71
CA LYS A 367 -30.58 5.83 18.90
C LYS A 367 -31.41 4.67 18.37
N CYS A 368 -30.77 3.61 17.91
CA CYS A 368 -31.44 2.38 17.51
C CYS A 368 -31.91 1.58 18.73
N ASP A 369 -33.15 1.05 18.69
CA ASP A 369 -33.70 0.25 19.76
C ASP A 369 -33.35 -1.24 19.61
N THR A 370 -33.12 -1.72 18.39
CA THR A 370 -32.88 -3.12 18.11
C THR A 370 -31.53 -3.34 17.42
N ASP A 371 -31.00 -4.56 17.54
CA ASP A 371 -29.78 -4.96 16.89
C ASP A 371 -29.91 -4.98 15.36
N ASP A 372 -31.06 -5.37 14.84
CA ASP A 372 -31.36 -5.35 13.41
C ASP A 372 -31.31 -3.93 12.81
N GLN A 373 -31.83 -2.94 13.55
CA GLN A 373 -31.70 -1.53 13.14
C GLN A 373 -30.22 -1.10 13.06
N LYS A 374 -29.41 -1.47 14.05
CA LYS A 374 -27.96 -1.15 14.06
C LYS A 374 -27.23 -1.79 12.89
N LYS A 375 -27.48 -3.07 12.61
CA LYS A 375 -26.89 -3.78 11.47
C LYS A 375 -27.23 -3.11 10.14
N LEU A 376 -28.49 -2.73 9.94
CA LEU A 376 -28.94 -2.07 8.72
C LEU A 376 -28.34 -0.68 8.53
N ILE A 377 -28.20 0.11 9.61
CA ILE A 377 -27.52 1.42 9.56
C ILE A 377 -26.05 1.25 9.19
N LYS A 378 -25.35 0.30 9.79
CA LYS A 378 -23.95 -0.03 9.46
C LYS A 378 -23.80 -0.47 8.01
N ALA A 379 -24.67 -1.34 7.55
CA ALA A 379 -24.68 -1.79 6.15
C ALA A 379 -24.94 -0.64 5.17
N LEU A 380 -25.92 0.22 5.45
CA LEU A 380 -26.18 1.41 4.64
C LEU A 380 -24.95 2.32 4.60
N ALA A 381 -24.31 2.57 5.73
CA ALA A 381 -23.15 3.41 5.80
C ALA A 381 -22.00 2.89 4.91
N ILE A 382 -21.69 1.61 5.01
CA ILE A 382 -20.57 1.04 4.25
C ILE A 382 -20.87 0.95 2.75
N ILE A 383 -22.13 0.70 2.35
CA ILE A 383 -22.56 0.76 0.95
C ILE A 383 -22.40 2.17 0.39
N LEU A 384 -22.81 3.19 1.13
CA LEU A 384 -22.64 4.59 0.71
C LEU A 384 -21.16 5.01 0.64
N ILE A 385 -20.34 4.59 1.60
CA ILE A 385 -18.89 4.85 1.59
C ILE A 385 -18.21 4.19 0.38
N ALA A 386 -18.66 2.99 -0.03
CA ALA A 386 -18.15 2.32 -1.21
C ALA A 386 -18.42 3.08 -2.52
N LYS A 387 -19.41 3.97 -2.57
CA LYS A 387 -19.77 4.82 -3.75
C LYS A 387 -19.89 4.08 -5.07
N ASN A 388 -20.46 2.89 -5.07
CA ASN A 388 -20.65 2.07 -6.25
C ASN A 388 -22.15 1.82 -6.48
N GLU A 389 -22.93 2.89 -6.63
CA GLU A 389 -24.40 2.87 -6.68
C GLU A 389 -24.95 2.03 -7.86
N ASP A 390 -24.21 1.94 -8.96
CA ASP A 390 -24.60 1.13 -10.13
C ASP A 390 -24.38 -0.38 -9.89
N GLU A 391 -23.38 -0.73 -9.10
CA GLU A 391 -23.01 -2.13 -8.83
C GLU A 391 -23.69 -2.68 -7.58
N LEU A 392 -23.86 -1.86 -6.55
CA LEU A 392 -24.53 -2.22 -5.30
C LEU A 392 -25.38 -1.04 -4.83
N PRO A 393 -26.58 -0.86 -5.43
CA PRO A 393 -27.49 0.20 -5.01
C PRO A 393 -28.08 -0.07 -3.63
N ALA A 394 -28.18 0.96 -2.80
CA ALA A 394 -28.70 0.88 -1.43
C ALA A 394 -30.24 0.74 -1.39
N THR A 395 -30.77 -0.35 -1.95
CA THR A 395 -32.22 -0.65 -2.00
C THR A 395 -32.64 -1.58 -0.87
N ASP A 396 -33.95 -1.72 -0.62
CA ASP A 396 -34.52 -2.69 0.33
C ASP A 396 -33.92 -4.08 0.17
N LYS A 397 -33.88 -4.58 -1.06
CA LYS A 397 -33.39 -5.92 -1.37
C LYS A 397 -31.94 -6.12 -0.94
N TYR A 398 -31.05 -5.20 -1.34
CA TYR A 398 -29.62 -5.38 -1.13
C TYR A 398 -29.20 -5.04 0.30
N LEU A 399 -29.90 -4.13 0.98
CA LEU A 399 -29.71 -3.90 2.41
C LEU A 399 -30.06 -5.15 3.23
N LYS A 400 -31.18 -5.81 2.92
CA LYS A 400 -31.59 -7.05 3.59
C LYS A 400 -30.59 -8.19 3.35
N LEU A 401 -30.09 -8.33 2.11
CA LEU A 401 -29.10 -9.35 1.76
C LEU A 401 -27.71 -9.07 2.36
N SER A 402 -27.41 -7.83 2.73
CA SER A 402 -26.08 -7.45 3.22
C SER A 402 -25.83 -7.80 4.70
N VAL A 403 -26.89 -8.08 5.47
CA VAL A 403 -26.82 -8.37 6.91
C VAL A 403 -27.64 -9.60 7.30
N ASN A 404 -27.29 -10.19 8.43
CA ASN A 404 -28.07 -11.27 9.04
C ASN A 404 -29.06 -10.65 10.05
N ALA A 405 -30.17 -10.08 9.55
CA ALA A 405 -31.23 -9.52 10.36
C ALA A 405 -32.44 -10.46 10.37
N VAL A 406 -33.09 -10.61 11.53
CA VAL A 406 -34.27 -11.46 11.70
C VAL A 406 -35.49 -10.82 11.05
N ASP A 407 -35.68 -9.53 11.28
CA ASP A 407 -36.81 -8.76 10.71
C ASP A 407 -36.33 -7.45 10.07
N ALA A 408 -35.55 -7.60 8.99
CA ALA A 408 -35.00 -6.47 8.26
C ALA A 408 -36.06 -5.51 7.68
N THR A 409 -37.26 -6.04 7.34
CA THR A 409 -38.33 -5.21 6.76
C THR A 409 -38.90 -4.24 7.78
N GLN A 410 -39.29 -4.76 8.95
CA GLN A 410 -39.77 -3.93 10.04
C GLN A 410 -38.71 -2.91 10.50
N ALA A 411 -37.49 -3.36 10.64
CA ALA A 411 -36.40 -2.49 11.06
C ALA A 411 -36.14 -1.32 10.09
N ILE A 412 -36.25 -1.53 8.77
CA ILE A 412 -36.13 -0.46 7.77
C ILE A 412 -37.30 0.54 7.92
N ASP A 413 -38.54 0.05 8.07
CA ASP A 413 -39.73 0.91 8.23
C ASP A 413 -39.60 1.78 9.51
N GLU A 414 -39.14 1.20 10.60
CA GLU A 414 -38.90 1.91 11.86
C GLU A 414 -37.79 2.98 11.71
N LEU A 415 -36.71 2.67 11.00
CA LEU A 415 -35.64 3.63 10.72
C LEU A 415 -36.09 4.81 9.87
N ILE A 416 -37.04 4.59 8.94
CA ILE A 416 -37.68 5.64 8.16
C ILE A 416 -38.58 6.50 9.05
N GLN A 417 -39.42 5.87 9.89
CA GLN A 417 -40.31 6.57 10.83
C GLN A 417 -39.52 7.44 11.82
N LYS A 418 -38.39 6.93 12.32
CA LYS A 418 -37.48 7.69 13.20
C LYS A 418 -36.71 8.79 12.47
N ASN A 419 -36.85 8.90 11.15
CA ASN A 419 -36.15 9.86 10.32
C ASN A 419 -34.61 9.73 10.31
N PHE A 420 -34.08 8.55 10.50
CA PHE A 420 -32.63 8.32 10.35
C PHE A 420 -32.22 8.13 8.89
N ILE A 421 -33.06 7.45 8.13
CA ILE A 421 -32.87 7.21 6.72
C ILE A 421 -34.09 7.68 5.92
N TYR A 422 -33.91 7.89 4.63
CA TYR A 422 -35.01 8.11 3.70
C TYR A 422 -34.73 7.50 2.33
N LYS A 423 -35.80 7.15 1.62
CA LYS A 423 -35.72 6.65 0.26
C LYS A 423 -35.75 7.80 -0.72
N LYS A 424 -34.74 7.91 -1.58
CA LYS A 424 -34.69 8.92 -2.64
C LYS A 424 -35.81 8.62 -3.66
N ALA A 425 -36.56 9.64 -4.06
CA ALA A 425 -37.65 9.48 -5.03
C ALA A 425 -37.15 9.19 -6.46
N ILE A 426 -35.93 9.59 -6.80
CA ILE A 426 -35.36 9.50 -8.14
C ILE A 426 -34.96 8.06 -8.48
N ASP A 427 -34.26 7.38 -7.57
CA ASP A 427 -33.59 6.09 -7.80
C ASP A 427 -34.06 4.99 -6.84
N GLY A 428 -34.89 5.32 -5.86
CA GLY A 428 -35.41 4.37 -4.87
C GLY A 428 -34.35 3.89 -3.86
N GLN A 429 -33.17 4.49 -3.82
CA GLN A 429 -32.10 4.14 -2.91
C GLN A 429 -32.23 4.85 -1.57
N TYR A 430 -31.74 4.21 -0.51
CA TYR A 430 -31.69 4.78 0.81
C TYR A 430 -30.45 5.65 1.02
N THR A 431 -30.61 6.69 1.83
CA THR A 431 -29.50 7.52 2.32
C THR A 431 -29.85 8.06 3.70
N PHE A 432 -28.83 8.57 4.42
CA PHE A 432 -29.06 9.19 5.72
C PHE A 432 -29.72 10.56 5.60
N LYS A 433 -30.57 10.88 6.56
CA LYS A 433 -30.98 12.26 6.78
C LYS A 433 -29.89 13.00 7.52
N THR A 434 -29.24 13.94 6.88
CA THR A 434 -28.19 14.75 7.51
C THR A 434 -28.79 15.62 8.62
N GLN A 435 -28.05 15.83 9.70
CA GLN A 435 -28.45 16.69 10.82
C GLN A 435 -28.81 18.12 10.36
N ALA A 436 -28.08 18.65 9.38
CA ALA A 436 -28.37 19.95 8.79
C ALA A 436 -29.79 20.01 8.19
N GLY A 437 -30.21 18.95 7.47
CA GLY A 437 -31.57 18.86 6.94
C GLY A 437 -32.64 18.73 8.02
N SER A 438 -32.35 18.08 9.14
CA SER A 438 -33.31 17.96 10.26
C SER A 438 -33.41 19.23 11.06
N GLN A 439 -32.33 19.97 11.26
CA GLN A 439 -32.36 21.31 11.91
C GLN A 439 -33.07 22.34 11.04
N LEU A 440 -32.80 22.35 9.74
CA LEU A 440 -33.49 23.24 8.79
C LEU A 440 -34.99 22.98 8.76
N ARG A 441 -35.43 21.71 8.75
CA ARG A 441 -36.87 21.39 8.82
C ARG A 441 -37.52 21.75 10.13
N LYS A 442 -36.83 21.57 11.27
CA LYS A 442 -37.30 22.01 12.57
C LYS A 442 -37.43 23.53 12.61
N GLU A 443 -36.44 24.24 12.06
CA GLU A 443 -36.46 25.69 12.00
C GLU A 443 -37.55 26.20 11.04
N ILE A 444 -37.73 25.59 9.87
CA ILE A 444 -38.82 25.87 8.94
C ILE A 444 -40.17 25.65 9.63
N LYS A 445 -40.34 24.53 10.36
CA LYS A 445 -41.57 24.24 11.09
C LYS A 445 -41.81 25.30 12.18
N ARG A 446 -40.79 25.65 12.96
CA ARG A 446 -40.84 26.70 13.98
C ARG A 446 -41.19 28.05 13.39
N GLN A 447 -40.58 28.41 12.26
CA GLN A 447 -40.85 29.66 11.56
C GLN A 447 -42.26 29.70 10.97
N ARG A 448 -42.79 28.57 10.49
CA ARG A 448 -44.19 28.44 10.05
C ARG A 448 -45.16 28.65 11.22
N GLU A 449 -44.91 28.03 12.37
CA GLU A 449 -45.73 28.17 13.58
C GLU A 449 -45.70 29.61 14.11
N LEU A 450 -44.55 30.29 14.00
CA LEU A 450 -44.39 31.68 14.49
C LEU A 450 -44.94 32.73 13.53
N LYS A 451 -44.84 32.53 12.21
CA LYS A 451 -45.17 33.55 11.20
C LYS A 451 -46.54 33.30 10.52
N GLY A 452 -47.22 32.17 10.80
CA GLY A 452 -48.49 31.82 10.19
C GLY A 452 -48.37 31.57 8.66
N ASP A 453 -49.53 31.54 7.98
CA ASP A 453 -49.59 31.19 6.57
C ASP A 453 -49.10 32.28 5.58
N ASN A 454 -48.64 33.42 6.08
CA ASN A 454 -48.20 34.57 5.27
C ASN A 454 -46.67 34.62 5.02
N VAL A 455 -45.98 33.52 4.99
CA VAL A 455 -44.55 33.51 4.73
C VAL A 455 -44.29 33.54 3.22
N ASN A 456 -43.66 34.60 2.73
CA ASN A 456 -43.12 34.64 1.38
C ASN A 456 -41.83 33.77 1.33
N TYR A 457 -41.98 32.53 0.91
CA TYR A 457 -40.88 31.55 0.85
C TYR A 457 -39.76 31.99 -0.08
N GLY A 458 -40.05 32.70 -1.17
CA GLY A 458 -39.06 33.25 -2.08
C GLY A 458 -38.16 34.27 -1.38
N GLN A 459 -38.75 35.19 -0.64
CA GLN A 459 -38.00 36.20 0.13
C GLN A 459 -37.19 35.55 1.26
N ALA A 460 -37.77 34.61 2.01
CA ALA A 460 -37.06 33.91 3.06
C ALA A 460 -35.87 33.08 2.55
N LEU A 461 -35.97 32.53 1.34
CA LEU A 461 -34.88 31.82 0.68
C LEU A 461 -33.77 32.79 0.26
N LEU A 462 -34.11 33.95 -0.30
CA LEU A 462 -33.18 35.02 -0.64
C LEU A 462 -32.45 35.58 0.59
N ASP A 463 -33.15 35.73 1.69
CA ASP A 463 -32.59 36.22 2.96
C ASP A 463 -31.59 35.23 3.59
N VAL A 464 -31.79 33.92 3.41
CA VAL A 464 -30.92 32.86 3.96
C VAL A 464 -29.76 32.54 3.03
N THR A 465 -29.96 32.55 1.70
CA THR A 465 -28.94 32.15 0.71
C THR A 465 -28.10 33.33 0.24
N GLY A 466 -28.45 34.56 0.63
CA GLY A 466 -27.75 35.76 0.18
C GLY A 466 -27.74 35.90 -1.35
N LYS A 467 -26.92 36.83 -1.84
CA LYS A 467 -26.83 37.20 -3.27
C LYS A 467 -26.27 36.14 -4.22
N TYR A 468 -26.24 34.86 -3.84
CA TYR A 468 -25.54 33.81 -4.61
C TYR A 468 -26.41 33.13 -5.68
N TYR A 469 -27.68 33.43 -5.82
CA TYR A 469 -28.51 32.99 -6.93
C TYR A 469 -28.92 34.19 -7.79
N VAL A 470 -28.12 34.45 -8.82
CA VAL A 470 -28.60 35.22 -9.97
C VAL A 470 -29.25 34.20 -10.92
N VAL A 471 -30.55 34.36 -11.10
CA VAL A 471 -31.30 33.66 -12.18
C VAL A 471 -30.93 34.32 -13.50
#